data_452e4fae9651c50874b6b66137e58c39
#
_entry.id   452e4fae9651c50874b6b66137e58c39
#
_cell.length_a   1.000
_cell.length_b   1.000
_cell.length_c   1.000
_cell.angle_alpha   90.00
_cell.angle_beta   90.00
_cell.angle_gamma   90.00
#
_symmetry.space_group_name_H-M   'P 1'
#
loop_
_entity.id
_entity.type
_entity.pdbx_description
1 polymer ?
#
loop_
_entity_poly.entity_id
_entity_poly.type
_entity_poly.pdbx_seq_one_letter_code
_entity_poly.pdbx_strand_id
1 'polypeptide(L)'
;YNMDLTITGPESEEDYAAQNDLIEKAVEDGAQAIIFSASDYQQNAAAIDAAADKGVRIVVVDSAVDSTKVAAYIGADNYGAGQMAAKSALENVEGPLHVGLVSYNVNSPNAQEREKGVVDTLADSGRAEVDATVYSVATPESARAETLTMLARHPEINVLISFNEAVSVGAAQAVSDLGRAEDLWMVAFDSNIKT
;
A
#
# COMPACT_ATOMS: atom_id res chain seq x y z
N TYR A 1 27.36 -10.25 16.04
CA TYR A 1 26.32 -10.92 16.83
C TYR A 1 26.18 -12.35 16.32
N ASN A 2 26.09 -13.31 17.23
CA ASN A 2 25.90 -14.73 16.89
C ASN A 2 24.38 -14.99 16.91
N MET A 3 23.73 -14.84 15.76
CA MET A 3 22.28 -15.04 15.58
C MET A 3 22.05 -15.86 14.32
N ASP A 4 21.19 -16.85 14.40
CA ASP A 4 20.69 -17.55 13.23
C ASP A 4 19.48 -16.80 12.70
N LEU A 5 19.46 -16.48 11.41
CA LEU A 5 18.38 -15.76 10.76
C LEU A 5 17.77 -16.61 9.65
N THR A 6 16.47 -16.80 9.73
CA THR A 6 15.67 -17.41 8.66
C THR A 6 14.74 -16.33 8.09
N ILE A 7 14.68 -16.20 6.76
CA ILE A 7 13.77 -15.29 6.06
C ILE A 7 12.82 -16.14 5.22
N THR A 8 11.52 -15.95 5.45
CA THR A 8 10.46 -16.65 4.72
C THR A 8 9.33 -15.67 4.41
N GLY A 9 8.52 -16.01 3.41
CA GLY A 9 7.31 -15.26 3.07
C GLY A 9 6.39 -16.11 2.21
N PRO A 10 5.10 -15.73 2.10
CA PRO A 10 4.17 -16.36 1.17
C PRO A 10 4.56 -16.02 -0.29
N GLU A 11 3.99 -16.74 -1.25
CA GLU A 11 4.21 -16.47 -2.68
C GLU A 11 3.46 -15.20 -3.15
N SER A 12 2.40 -14.81 -2.45
CA SER A 12 1.60 -13.61 -2.72
C SER A 12 1.50 -12.75 -1.46
N GLU A 13 1.57 -11.43 -1.61
CA GLU A 13 1.36 -10.47 -0.53
C GLU A 13 -0.01 -10.58 0.14
N GLU A 14 -1.01 -11.14 -0.57
CA GLU A 14 -2.38 -11.28 -0.07
C GLU A 14 -2.64 -12.59 0.67
N ASP A 15 -1.66 -13.53 0.66
CA ASP A 15 -1.81 -14.85 1.29
C ASP A 15 -1.47 -14.80 2.79
N TYR A 16 -2.37 -14.16 3.55
CA TYR A 16 -2.26 -14.11 5.00
C TYR A 16 -2.32 -15.50 5.66
N ALA A 17 -3.00 -16.47 5.02
CA ALA A 17 -3.13 -17.81 5.59
C ALA A 17 -1.78 -18.54 5.55
N ALA A 18 -1.10 -18.53 4.39
CA ALA A 18 0.26 -19.06 4.30
C ALA A 18 1.22 -18.31 5.24
N GLN A 19 1.03 -17.00 5.44
CA GLN A 19 1.84 -16.24 6.36
C GLN A 19 1.61 -16.68 7.83
N ASN A 20 0.37 -16.97 8.22
CA ASN A 20 0.05 -17.53 9.54
C ASN A 20 0.71 -18.90 9.77
N ASP A 21 0.70 -19.79 8.76
CA ASP A 21 1.39 -21.08 8.84
C ASP A 21 2.90 -20.91 9.03
N LEU A 22 3.50 -19.90 8.38
CA LEU A 22 4.93 -19.58 8.55
C LEU A 22 5.25 -19.04 9.95
N ILE A 23 4.35 -18.26 10.55
CA ILE A 23 4.48 -17.83 11.97
C ILE A 23 4.45 -19.02 12.90
N GLU A 24 3.46 -19.92 12.75
CA GLU A 24 3.34 -21.13 13.56
C GLU A 24 4.59 -22.01 13.44
N LYS A 25 5.05 -22.23 12.21
CA LYS A 25 6.28 -22.97 11.94
C LYS A 25 7.51 -22.33 12.59
N ALA A 26 7.67 -21.03 12.52
CA ALA A 26 8.79 -20.34 13.17
C ALA A 26 8.79 -20.56 14.70
N VAL A 27 7.61 -20.55 15.32
CA VAL A 27 7.45 -20.86 16.75
C VAL A 27 7.82 -22.30 17.06
N GLU A 28 7.38 -23.26 16.22
CA GLU A 28 7.72 -24.69 16.37
C GLU A 28 9.22 -24.95 16.19
N ASP A 29 9.86 -24.24 15.27
CA ASP A 29 11.31 -24.31 15.03
C ASP A 29 12.13 -23.62 16.13
N GLY A 30 11.47 -23.02 17.13
CA GLY A 30 12.12 -22.45 18.32
C GLY A 30 12.61 -21.00 18.14
N ALA A 31 11.98 -20.23 17.26
CA ALA A 31 12.29 -18.82 17.11
C ALA A 31 12.12 -18.06 18.44
N GLN A 32 13.12 -17.26 18.80
CA GLN A 32 13.09 -16.43 20.01
C GLN A 32 12.51 -15.04 19.74
N ALA A 33 12.56 -14.60 18.47
CA ALA A 33 11.98 -13.37 17.98
C ALA A 33 11.50 -13.55 16.54
N ILE A 34 10.44 -12.83 16.18
CA ILE A 34 9.92 -12.74 14.82
C ILE A 34 9.89 -11.26 14.44
N ILE A 35 10.52 -10.91 13.31
CA ILE A 35 10.35 -9.62 12.64
C ILE A 35 9.30 -9.86 11.55
N PHE A 36 8.21 -9.11 11.59
CA PHE A 36 7.00 -9.40 10.84
C PHE A 36 6.46 -8.17 10.12
N SER A 37 6.05 -8.33 8.88
CA SER A 37 5.26 -7.36 8.11
C SER A 37 3.96 -8.03 7.69
N ALA A 38 2.81 -7.50 8.11
CA ALA A 38 1.53 -8.17 7.95
C ALA A 38 1.01 -8.12 6.51
N SER A 39 0.56 -9.25 5.98
CA SER A 39 -0.22 -9.33 4.76
C SER A 39 -1.65 -8.80 4.96
N ASP A 40 -2.23 -9.01 6.14
CA ASP A 40 -3.54 -8.50 6.52
C ASP A 40 -3.55 -8.06 7.98
N TYR A 41 -4.06 -6.85 8.23
CA TYR A 41 -4.08 -6.23 9.56
C TYR A 41 -4.80 -7.09 10.60
N GLN A 42 -5.95 -7.66 10.27
CA GLN A 42 -6.80 -8.40 11.19
C GLN A 42 -6.53 -9.91 11.18
N GLN A 43 -6.35 -10.49 9.98
CA GLN A 43 -6.25 -11.94 9.83
C GLN A 43 -4.95 -12.52 10.39
N ASN A 44 -3.89 -11.72 10.46
CA ASN A 44 -2.63 -12.15 11.06
C ASN A 44 -2.58 -11.96 12.59
N ALA A 45 -3.51 -11.21 13.18
CA ALA A 45 -3.47 -10.86 14.60
C ALA A 45 -3.45 -12.08 15.53
N ALA A 46 -4.30 -13.08 15.27
CA ALA A 46 -4.42 -14.26 16.11
C ALA A 46 -3.12 -15.11 16.13
N ALA A 47 -2.46 -15.26 14.98
CA ALA A 47 -1.19 -16.00 14.89
C ALA A 47 -0.06 -15.26 15.62
N ILE A 48 0.00 -13.93 15.49
CA ILE A 48 0.95 -13.08 16.22
C ILE A 48 0.72 -13.16 17.73
N ASP A 49 -0.54 -13.07 18.17
CA ASP A 49 -0.88 -13.18 19.58
C ASP A 49 -0.51 -14.54 20.17
N ALA A 50 -0.76 -15.63 19.43
CA ALA A 50 -0.40 -16.97 19.83
C ALA A 50 1.12 -17.18 19.95
N ALA A 51 1.90 -16.59 19.03
CA ALA A 51 3.36 -16.60 19.08
C ALA A 51 3.89 -15.82 20.29
N ALA A 52 3.34 -14.63 20.55
CA ALA A 52 3.71 -13.82 21.71
C ALA A 52 3.38 -14.54 23.04
N ASP A 53 2.22 -15.21 23.14
CA ASP A 53 1.84 -15.98 24.33
C ASP A 53 2.78 -17.17 24.62
N LYS A 54 3.44 -17.70 23.60
CA LYS A 54 4.50 -18.71 23.73
C LYS A 54 5.87 -18.11 24.08
N GLY A 55 5.95 -16.78 24.28
CA GLY A 55 7.16 -16.07 24.71
C GLY A 55 8.06 -15.61 23.56
N VAL A 56 7.60 -15.71 22.31
CA VAL A 56 8.34 -15.18 21.15
C VAL A 56 8.21 -13.65 21.13
N ARG A 57 9.33 -12.95 20.97
CA ARG A 57 9.31 -11.48 20.88
C ARG A 57 8.92 -11.05 19.48
N ILE A 58 7.84 -10.30 19.36
CA ILE A 58 7.35 -9.82 18.06
C ILE A 58 7.79 -8.37 17.82
N VAL A 59 8.43 -8.12 16.69
CA VAL A 59 8.71 -6.77 16.17
C VAL A 59 8.01 -6.64 14.82
N VAL A 60 7.09 -5.71 14.71
CA VAL A 60 6.37 -5.46 13.46
C VAL A 60 7.07 -4.35 12.69
N VAL A 61 7.29 -4.55 11.39
CA VAL A 61 7.90 -3.58 10.48
C VAL A 61 6.97 -3.32 9.31
N ASP A 62 7.05 -2.12 8.72
CA ASP A 62 6.26 -1.69 7.57
C ASP A 62 4.74 -1.80 7.79
N SER A 63 4.12 -2.94 7.48
CA SER A 63 2.68 -3.16 7.61
C SER A 63 2.30 -3.60 9.03
N ALA A 64 1.40 -2.85 9.67
CA ALA A 64 0.92 -3.09 11.02
C ALA A 64 0.03 -4.33 11.13
N VAL A 65 -0.16 -4.85 12.35
CA VAL A 65 -1.08 -5.93 12.69
C VAL A 65 -1.93 -5.52 13.91
N ASP A 66 -3.18 -5.96 13.96
CA ASP A 66 -4.13 -5.68 15.06
C ASP A 66 -3.80 -6.50 16.32
N SER A 67 -2.66 -6.21 16.93
CA SER A 67 -2.19 -6.87 18.13
C SER A 67 -1.56 -5.89 19.10
N THR A 68 -1.91 -6.04 20.38
CA THR A 68 -1.30 -5.29 21.49
C THR A 68 -0.08 -5.99 22.08
N LYS A 69 0.26 -7.20 21.59
CA LYS A 69 1.35 -8.03 22.12
C LYS A 69 2.67 -7.84 21.39
N VAL A 70 2.72 -6.90 20.44
CA VAL A 70 3.96 -6.57 19.74
C VAL A 70 4.90 -5.76 20.65
N ALA A 71 6.20 -6.11 20.64
CA ALA A 71 7.21 -5.44 21.43
C ALA A 71 7.59 -4.08 20.86
N ALA A 72 7.54 -3.93 19.54
CA ALA A 72 7.77 -2.67 18.83
C ALA A 72 7.13 -2.70 17.44
N TYR A 73 6.74 -1.53 16.95
CA TYR A 73 6.36 -1.27 15.56
C TYR A 73 7.30 -0.23 14.95
N ILE A 74 7.75 -0.49 13.74
CA ILE A 74 8.62 0.41 12.96
C ILE A 74 8.03 0.52 11.56
N GLY A 75 7.43 1.66 11.24
CA GLY A 75 6.79 1.91 9.95
C GLY A 75 6.92 3.36 9.53
N ALA A 76 6.48 3.66 8.31
CA ALA A 76 6.40 5.00 7.79
C ALA A 76 5.15 5.73 8.32
N ASP A 77 5.17 7.05 8.32
CA ASP A 77 3.96 7.87 8.46
C ASP A 77 3.20 7.87 7.14
N ASN A 78 2.37 6.84 6.93
CA ASN A 78 1.62 6.65 5.69
C ASN A 78 0.57 7.75 5.47
N TYR A 79 -0.06 8.24 6.53
CA TYR A 79 -0.99 9.37 6.43
C TYR A 79 -0.27 10.64 5.98
N GLY A 80 0.86 10.98 6.61
CA GLY A 80 1.70 12.11 6.20
C GLY A 80 2.23 11.97 4.77
N ALA A 81 2.60 10.76 4.36
CA ALA A 81 3.01 10.48 2.97
C ALA A 81 1.86 10.71 1.98
N GLY A 82 0.63 10.31 2.32
CA GLY A 82 -0.57 10.64 1.55
C GLY A 82 -0.80 12.14 1.40
N GLN A 83 -0.64 12.88 2.51
CA GLN A 83 -0.73 14.35 2.47
C GLN A 83 0.34 14.97 1.54
N MET A 84 1.56 14.44 1.55
CA MET A 84 2.64 14.92 0.67
C MET A 84 2.30 14.67 -0.81
N ALA A 85 1.75 13.50 -1.14
CA ALA A 85 1.32 13.17 -2.51
C ALA A 85 0.25 14.15 -3.02
N ALA A 86 -0.78 14.41 -2.21
CA ALA A 86 -1.83 15.38 -2.55
C ALA A 86 -1.27 16.80 -2.71
N LYS A 87 -0.40 17.24 -1.82
CA LYS A 87 0.26 18.55 -1.91
C LYS A 87 1.08 18.66 -3.18
N SER A 88 1.82 17.62 -3.56
CA SER A 88 2.56 17.59 -4.83
C SER A 88 1.65 17.81 -6.03
N ALA A 89 0.49 17.15 -6.08
CA ALA A 89 -0.49 17.37 -7.15
C ALA A 89 -1.03 18.81 -7.14
N LEU A 90 -1.40 19.32 -5.95
CA LEU A 90 -1.91 20.68 -5.79
C LEU A 90 -0.90 21.77 -6.18
N GLU A 91 0.39 21.55 -5.97
CA GLU A 91 1.46 22.51 -6.30
C GLU A 91 1.82 22.53 -7.79
N ASN A 92 1.64 21.39 -8.48
CA ASN A 92 2.11 21.23 -9.86
C ASN A 92 1.00 21.29 -10.91
N VAL A 93 -0.27 21.16 -10.51
CA VAL A 93 -1.41 21.23 -11.43
C VAL A 93 -2.22 22.49 -11.15
N GLU A 94 -2.38 23.34 -12.17
CA GLU A 94 -3.18 24.56 -12.08
C GLU A 94 -4.67 24.25 -12.32
N GLY A 95 -5.55 25.09 -11.74
CA GLY A 95 -7.00 24.98 -11.91
C GLY A 95 -7.64 23.85 -11.08
N PRO A 96 -8.83 23.36 -11.46
CA PRO A 96 -9.50 22.26 -10.80
C PRO A 96 -8.75 20.93 -10.99
N LEU A 97 -8.63 20.14 -9.94
CA LEU A 97 -8.08 18.80 -9.98
C LEU A 97 -9.21 17.77 -9.99
N HIS A 98 -9.23 16.95 -11.03
CA HIS A 98 -10.03 15.76 -11.16
C HIS A 98 -9.15 14.54 -10.92
N VAL A 99 -9.31 13.88 -9.77
CA VAL A 99 -8.33 12.93 -9.26
C VAL A 99 -8.83 11.49 -9.34
N GLY A 100 -8.05 10.63 -9.98
CA GLY A 100 -8.17 9.19 -9.90
C GLY A 100 -7.19 8.59 -8.90
N LEU A 101 -7.67 7.70 -8.03
CA LEU A 101 -6.83 6.97 -7.09
C LEU A 101 -6.69 5.51 -7.53
N VAL A 102 -5.45 5.02 -7.58
CA VAL A 102 -5.15 3.62 -7.89
C VAL A 102 -4.54 2.97 -6.66
N SER A 103 -5.38 2.22 -5.95
CA SER A 103 -5.05 1.57 -4.69
C SER A 103 -4.92 0.06 -4.85
N TYR A 104 -4.48 -0.59 -3.80
CA TYR A 104 -4.33 -2.05 -3.72
C TYR A 104 -4.95 -2.53 -2.41
N ASN A 105 -5.13 -3.82 -2.26
CA ASN A 105 -5.62 -4.50 -1.06
C ASN A 105 -6.32 -3.60 -0.02
N VAL A 106 -7.65 -3.54 -0.07
CA VAL A 106 -8.49 -2.69 0.81
C VAL A 106 -8.25 -2.91 2.31
N ASN A 107 -7.63 -4.03 2.70
CA ASN A 107 -7.30 -4.37 4.10
C ASN A 107 -5.86 -4.00 4.47
N SER A 108 -5.10 -3.36 3.58
CA SER A 108 -3.76 -2.87 3.88
C SER A 108 -3.84 -1.57 4.67
N PRO A 109 -3.34 -1.51 5.93
CA PRO A 109 -3.31 -0.28 6.70
C PRO A 109 -2.53 0.83 5.99
N ASN A 110 -1.40 0.47 5.35
CA ASN A 110 -0.57 1.41 4.62
C ASN A 110 -1.36 2.10 3.49
N ALA A 111 -2.11 1.31 2.68
CA ALA A 111 -2.94 1.84 1.61
C ALA A 111 -4.05 2.75 2.14
N GLN A 112 -4.76 2.30 3.19
CA GLN A 112 -5.86 3.08 3.80
C GLN A 112 -5.37 4.42 4.38
N GLU A 113 -4.23 4.42 5.07
CA GLU A 113 -3.66 5.65 5.64
C GLU A 113 -3.17 6.61 4.54
N ARG A 114 -2.49 6.10 3.50
CA ARG A 114 -2.07 6.90 2.34
C ARG A 114 -3.28 7.52 1.64
N GLU A 115 -4.29 6.71 1.34
CA GLU A 115 -5.54 7.16 0.70
C GLU A 115 -6.23 8.22 1.55
N LYS A 116 -6.36 7.98 2.87
CA LYS A 116 -6.96 8.95 3.78
C LYS A 116 -6.20 10.27 3.79
N GLY A 117 -4.87 10.25 3.86
CA GLY A 117 -4.05 11.45 3.82
C GLY A 117 -4.21 12.25 2.52
N VAL A 118 -4.35 11.54 1.39
CA VAL A 118 -4.65 12.16 0.09
C VAL A 118 -6.03 12.81 0.11
N VAL A 119 -7.07 12.05 0.44
CA VAL A 119 -8.47 12.52 0.39
C VAL A 119 -8.70 13.71 1.30
N ASP A 120 -8.22 13.66 2.56
CA ASP A 120 -8.36 14.76 3.51
C ASP A 120 -7.68 16.04 2.96
N THR A 121 -6.46 15.93 2.41
CA THR A 121 -5.72 17.09 1.89
C THR A 121 -6.36 17.67 0.64
N LEU A 122 -6.86 16.84 -0.26
CA LEU A 122 -7.56 17.29 -1.47
C LEU A 122 -8.87 18.00 -1.11
N ALA A 123 -9.65 17.44 -0.17
CA ALA A 123 -10.89 18.04 0.30
C ALA A 123 -10.66 19.43 0.92
N ASP A 124 -9.62 19.58 1.74
CA ASP A 124 -9.27 20.86 2.37
C ASP A 124 -8.86 21.94 1.35
N SER A 125 -8.41 21.55 0.16
CA SER A 125 -7.96 22.48 -0.87
C SER A 125 -9.10 23.28 -1.51
N GLY A 126 -10.33 22.76 -1.50
CA GLY A 126 -11.52 23.36 -2.11
C GLY A 126 -11.48 23.43 -3.65
N ARG A 127 -10.46 22.84 -4.32
CA ARG A 127 -10.32 22.85 -5.79
C ARG A 127 -10.04 21.47 -6.40
N ALA A 128 -10.15 20.43 -5.59
CA ALA A 128 -9.89 19.06 -6.01
C ALA A 128 -11.08 18.16 -5.68
N GLU A 129 -11.40 17.25 -6.58
CA GLU A 129 -12.41 16.22 -6.43
C GLU A 129 -11.79 14.84 -6.73
N VAL A 130 -12.10 13.84 -5.90
CA VAL A 130 -11.75 12.45 -6.20
C VAL A 130 -12.90 11.86 -7.00
N ASP A 131 -12.72 11.75 -8.30
CA ASP A 131 -13.78 11.28 -9.23
C ASP A 131 -13.92 9.76 -9.19
N ALA A 132 -12.81 9.05 -8.97
CA ALA A 132 -12.83 7.60 -8.87
C ALA A 132 -11.66 7.06 -8.03
N THR A 133 -11.93 5.95 -7.33
CA THR A 133 -10.90 5.09 -6.71
C THR A 133 -11.07 3.68 -7.25
N VAL A 134 -9.97 3.06 -7.70
CA VAL A 134 -9.93 1.65 -8.08
C VAL A 134 -8.98 0.89 -7.17
N TYR A 135 -9.35 -0.34 -6.87
CA TYR A 135 -8.54 -1.28 -6.09
C TYR A 135 -8.14 -2.43 -6.99
N SER A 136 -6.85 -2.70 -7.06
CA SER A 136 -6.33 -3.80 -7.86
C SER A 136 -5.67 -4.85 -6.96
N VAL A 137 -5.50 -6.05 -7.48
CA VAL A 137 -4.45 -6.94 -6.96
C VAL A 137 -3.11 -6.23 -7.14
N ALA A 138 -2.21 -6.34 -6.17
CA ALA A 138 -0.92 -5.64 -6.19
C ALA A 138 0.04 -6.17 -7.28
N THR A 139 -0.42 -6.14 -8.53
CA THR A 139 0.35 -6.47 -9.72
C THR A 139 0.23 -5.38 -10.79
N PRO A 140 1.27 -5.13 -11.60
CA PRO A 140 1.20 -4.12 -12.67
C PRO A 140 0.09 -4.40 -13.68
N GLU A 141 -0.15 -5.66 -14.01
CA GLU A 141 -1.15 -6.07 -14.99
C GLU A 141 -2.57 -5.74 -14.53
N SER A 142 -2.89 -6.06 -13.25
CA SER A 142 -4.19 -5.74 -12.67
C SER A 142 -4.38 -4.23 -12.56
N ALA A 143 -3.40 -3.52 -12.03
CA ALA A 143 -3.47 -2.06 -11.89
C ALA A 143 -3.62 -1.35 -13.25
N ARG A 144 -2.90 -1.82 -14.30
CA ARG A 144 -3.06 -1.30 -15.65
C ARG A 144 -4.50 -1.47 -16.17
N ALA A 145 -5.08 -2.66 -16.02
CA ALA A 145 -6.45 -2.93 -16.50
C ALA A 145 -7.49 -2.06 -15.78
N GLU A 146 -7.39 -1.93 -14.45
CA GLU A 146 -8.29 -1.11 -13.65
C GLU A 146 -8.13 0.39 -13.98
N THR A 147 -6.88 0.86 -14.16
CA THR A 147 -6.61 2.25 -14.53
C THR A 147 -7.15 2.59 -15.91
N LEU A 148 -6.97 1.70 -16.91
CA LEU A 148 -7.57 1.88 -18.25
C LEU A 148 -9.09 1.99 -18.17
N THR A 149 -9.73 1.13 -17.38
CA THR A 149 -11.18 1.13 -17.18
C THR A 149 -11.65 2.43 -16.50
N MET A 150 -10.93 2.88 -15.48
CA MET A 150 -11.24 4.13 -14.77
C MET A 150 -11.14 5.32 -15.70
N LEU A 151 -10.02 5.48 -16.41
CA LEU A 151 -9.79 6.62 -17.31
C LEU A 151 -10.74 6.65 -18.53
N ALA A 152 -11.24 5.47 -18.96
CA ALA A 152 -12.26 5.41 -20.00
C ALA A 152 -13.64 5.88 -19.51
N ARG A 153 -13.94 5.72 -18.22
CA ARG A 153 -15.21 6.14 -17.60
C ARG A 153 -15.16 7.59 -17.11
N HIS A 154 -13.98 8.05 -16.74
CA HIS A 154 -13.71 9.36 -16.17
C HIS A 154 -12.64 10.08 -17.01
N PRO A 155 -12.98 10.52 -18.24
CA PRO A 155 -12.02 11.19 -19.12
C PRO A 155 -11.58 12.58 -18.59
N GLU A 156 -12.32 13.14 -17.64
CA GLU A 156 -12.02 14.40 -16.95
C GLU A 156 -10.81 14.30 -16.02
N ILE A 157 -10.44 13.10 -15.55
CA ILE A 157 -9.30 12.91 -14.62
C ILE A 157 -8.04 13.47 -15.24
N ASN A 158 -7.43 14.41 -14.55
CA ASN A 158 -6.17 15.08 -14.92
C ASN A 158 -5.03 14.82 -13.91
N VAL A 159 -5.34 14.12 -12.80
CA VAL A 159 -4.36 13.68 -11.80
C VAL A 159 -4.59 12.22 -11.47
N LEU A 160 -3.51 11.41 -11.41
CA LEU A 160 -3.52 10.07 -10.86
C LEU A 160 -2.61 9.99 -9.65
N ILE A 161 -3.06 9.34 -8.58
CA ILE A 161 -2.24 9.01 -7.42
C ILE A 161 -2.31 7.51 -7.19
N SER A 162 -1.15 6.84 -7.18
CA SER A 162 -1.02 5.38 -7.03
C SER A 162 -0.22 5.03 -5.78
N PHE A 163 -0.64 4.00 -5.01
CA PHE A 163 -0.26 3.84 -3.61
C PHE A 163 0.83 2.82 -3.29
N ASN A 164 1.39 2.09 -4.27
CA ASN A 164 2.61 1.29 -4.12
C ASN A 164 3.33 1.12 -5.46
N GLU A 165 4.50 0.47 -5.45
CA GLU A 165 5.33 0.26 -6.64
C GLU A 165 4.58 -0.46 -7.77
N ALA A 166 3.96 -1.60 -7.48
CA ALA A 166 3.32 -2.44 -8.51
C ALA A 166 2.16 -1.71 -9.18
N VAL A 167 1.29 -1.04 -8.41
CA VAL A 167 0.18 -0.28 -8.98
C VAL A 167 0.66 0.98 -9.69
N SER A 168 1.77 1.58 -9.25
CA SER A 168 2.37 2.74 -9.92
C SER A 168 2.88 2.38 -11.31
N VAL A 169 3.55 1.23 -11.45
CA VAL A 169 3.99 0.72 -12.76
C VAL A 169 2.80 0.47 -13.68
N GLY A 170 1.77 -0.20 -13.20
CA GLY A 170 0.57 -0.49 -13.99
C GLY A 170 -0.19 0.77 -14.41
N ALA A 171 -0.36 1.72 -13.50
CA ALA A 171 -1.01 3.00 -13.79
C ALA A 171 -0.23 3.81 -14.83
N ALA A 172 1.11 3.89 -14.70
CA ALA A 172 1.97 4.57 -15.67
C ALA A 172 1.88 3.94 -17.07
N GLN A 173 1.84 2.60 -17.16
CA GLN A 173 1.63 1.89 -18.41
C GLN A 173 0.28 2.24 -19.04
N ALA A 174 -0.79 2.30 -18.25
CA ALA A 174 -2.13 2.67 -18.73
C ALA A 174 -2.16 4.11 -19.29
N VAL A 175 -1.53 5.05 -18.60
CA VAL A 175 -1.41 6.45 -19.07
C VAL A 175 -0.64 6.50 -20.39
N SER A 176 0.45 5.74 -20.51
CA SER A 176 1.25 5.65 -21.75
C SER A 176 0.45 5.05 -22.90
N ASP A 177 -0.30 3.96 -22.66
CA ASP A 177 -1.12 3.30 -23.68
C ASP A 177 -2.22 4.22 -24.25
N LEU A 178 -2.76 5.10 -23.42
CA LEU A 178 -3.76 6.08 -23.81
C LEU A 178 -3.15 7.35 -24.42
N GLY A 179 -1.82 7.48 -24.45
CA GLY A 179 -1.13 8.67 -24.94
C GLY A 179 -1.37 9.91 -24.08
N ARG A 180 -1.68 9.74 -22.79
CA ARG A 180 -2.06 10.84 -21.88
C ARG A 180 -0.93 11.36 -21.00
N ALA A 181 0.32 11.00 -21.29
CA ALA A 181 1.47 11.39 -20.48
C ALA A 181 1.73 12.90 -20.40
N GLU A 182 1.23 13.69 -21.37
CA GLU A 182 1.43 15.14 -21.40
C GLU A 182 0.27 15.93 -20.74
N ASP A 183 -0.90 15.32 -20.58
CA ASP A 183 -2.10 15.98 -20.06
C ASP A 183 -2.61 15.43 -18.72
N LEU A 184 -1.89 14.45 -18.16
CA LEU A 184 -2.23 13.82 -16.90
C LEU A 184 -1.02 13.83 -15.96
N TRP A 185 -1.17 14.48 -14.79
CA TRP A 185 -0.15 14.49 -13.75
C TRP A 185 -0.23 13.23 -12.91
N MET A 186 0.89 12.53 -12.75
CA MET A 186 0.94 11.32 -11.95
C MET A 186 1.84 11.47 -10.73
N VAL A 187 1.33 11.09 -9.56
CA VAL A 187 2.08 10.95 -8.32
C VAL A 187 2.11 9.48 -7.93
N ALA A 188 3.30 8.95 -7.73
CA ALA A 188 3.53 7.53 -7.40
C ALA A 188 4.15 7.40 -6.01
N PHE A 189 3.74 6.36 -5.30
CA PHE A 189 4.43 5.87 -4.12
C PHE A 189 5.42 4.80 -4.54
N ASP A 190 6.57 4.81 -3.87
CA ASP A 190 7.70 3.95 -4.15
C ASP A 190 8.28 4.16 -5.56
N SER A 191 9.48 3.68 -5.80
CA SER A 191 10.12 3.78 -7.09
C SER A 191 10.99 2.56 -7.37
N ASN A 192 11.06 2.18 -8.63
CA ASN A 192 12.02 1.20 -9.13
C ASN A 192 12.63 1.65 -10.45
N ILE A 193 13.50 0.82 -11.04
CA ILE A 193 14.17 1.13 -12.32
C ILE A 193 13.18 1.22 -13.50
N LYS A 194 11.92 0.80 -13.33
CA LYS A 194 10.89 0.77 -14.38
C LYS A 194 9.85 1.89 -14.27
N THR A 195 9.90 2.69 -13.19
CA THR A 195 9.03 3.86 -12.96
C THR A 195 9.80 5.21 -13.17
#